data_fcaa11b6348abb64c36d3507a3fb29ba
#
_entry.id   fcaa11b6348abb64c36d3507a3fb29ba
#
_cell.length_a   1.000
_cell.length_b   1.000
_cell.length_c   1.000
_cell.angle_alpha   90.00
_cell.angle_beta   90.00
_cell.angle_gamma   90.00
#
_symmetry.space_group_name_H-M   'P 1'
#
loop_
_entity.id
_entity.type
_entity.pdbx_description
1 polymer ?
#
loop_
_entity_poly.entity_id
_entity_poly.type
_entity_poly.pdbx_seq_one_letter_code
_entity_poly.pdbx_strand_id
1 'polypeptide(L)'
;DIIGDKYLLDRNVVIKNEQLLKKDPLNLLFVDQPNSKVFGIPLKFHLYNLANPYPDSIFDTWLLKKPKRKSRLEKLLSAKQVKELKRYKGKFNNWLKSSGEIPVLLDNSVIIENTKRFEQYFKNKGYFDTHVSVEKTILPKQKVTAEYHIKTYKQYTIDSISRNIASPSLDSLYQNASKNQIINSGDPFEIDRFEAERSRLINYFRNNGVYNFQQNSLKFTAAIDSTGFDSKIPVIVEIANLQKRENDTLKPVPYLIHKIKKINLYVNSSGELGQLSSYTDSLDYEDYTIFFKGKLKYRPKALTEVI
;
A
#
# COMPACT_ATOMS: atom_id res chain seq x y z
N ASP A 1 8.02 10.93 35.14
CA ASP A 1 8.08 11.67 33.87
C ASP A 1 8.00 10.66 32.74
N ILE A 2 6.97 10.74 31.87
CA ILE A 2 6.71 9.73 30.82
C ILE A 2 7.62 9.99 29.60
N ILE A 3 8.17 11.18 29.48
CA ILE A 3 8.96 11.63 28.32
C ILE A 3 10.47 11.45 28.56
N GLY A 4 10.92 11.49 29.82
CA GLY A 4 12.35 11.45 30.17
C GLY A 4 13.12 12.59 29.48
N ASP A 5 14.30 12.28 28.93
CA ASP A 5 15.15 13.25 28.21
C ASP A 5 14.77 13.42 26.73
N LYS A 6 13.66 12.79 26.26
CA LYS A 6 13.21 12.88 24.88
C LYS A 6 12.24 14.04 24.67
N TYR A 7 12.15 14.53 23.43
CA TYR A 7 11.24 15.61 23.06
C TYR A 7 9.95 15.05 22.46
N LEU A 8 8.80 15.60 22.89
CA LEU A 8 7.51 15.32 22.31
C LEU A 8 7.39 15.97 20.92
N LEU A 9 7.05 15.19 19.91
CA LEU A 9 6.83 15.72 18.57
C LEU A 9 5.54 16.57 18.56
N ASP A 10 5.69 17.88 18.42
CA ASP A 10 4.55 18.81 18.35
C ASP A 10 4.00 18.94 16.94
N ARG A 11 4.88 18.98 15.94
CA ARG A 11 4.51 19.17 14.54
C ARG A 11 5.58 18.66 13.59
N ASN A 12 5.15 18.09 12.47
CA ASN A 12 5.94 17.93 11.26
C ASN A 12 5.57 19.05 10.26
N VAL A 13 6.55 19.67 9.66
CA VAL A 13 6.39 20.74 8.66
C VAL A 13 7.13 20.33 7.40
N VAL A 14 6.50 20.51 6.24
CA VAL A 14 7.12 20.24 4.95
C VAL A 14 7.29 21.56 4.19
N ILE A 15 8.52 21.87 3.81
CA ILE A 15 8.88 23.05 3.04
C ILE A 15 9.54 22.57 1.74
N LYS A 16 8.88 22.80 0.61
CA LYS A 16 9.40 22.43 -0.71
C LYS A 16 9.81 23.68 -1.47
N ASN A 17 11.08 23.74 -1.89
CA ASN A 17 11.63 24.88 -2.64
C ASN A 17 11.23 26.22 -1.99
N GLU A 18 11.45 26.34 -0.67
CA GLU A 18 11.13 27.51 0.16
C GLU A 18 9.64 27.82 0.34
N GLN A 19 8.74 26.96 -0.14
CA GLN A 19 7.31 27.11 0.03
C GLN A 19 6.75 26.14 1.07
N LEU A 20 6.03 26.68 2.06
CA LEU A 20 5.35 25.88 3.09
C LEU A 20 4.14 25.13 2.51
N LEU A 21 4.15 23.81 2.61
CA LEU A 21 3.05 22.95 2.18
C LEU A 21 2.08 22.66 3.35
N LYS A 22 0.90 23.27 3.36
CA LYS A 22 -0.06 23.20 4.49
C LYS A 22 -0.98 21.97 4.45
N LYS A 23 -1.32 21.44 3.29
CA LYS A 23 -2.21 20.28 3.12
C LYS A 23 -1.75 19.50 1.89
N ASP A 24 -0.68 18.73 2.03
CA ASP A 24 -0.08 17.99 0.94
C ASP A 24 -0.23 16.49 1.20
N PRO A 25 -0.45 15.67 0.17
CA PRO A 25 -0.36 14.20 0.28
C PRO A 25 0.99 13.73 0.86
N LEU A 26 2.03 14.55 0.82
CA LEU A 26 3.32 14.27 1.46
C LEU A 26 3.21 14.02 2.97
N ASN A 27 2.21 14.59 3.63
CA ASN A 27 1.96 14.33 5.05
C ASN A 27 1.65 12.84 5.34
N LEU A 28 1.18 12.10 4.36
CA LEU A 28 0.94 10.65 4.48
C LEU A 28 2.23 9.82 4.47
N LEU A 29 3.34 10.41 4.06
CA LEU A 29 4.65 9.74 4.01
C LEU A 29 5.35 9.67 5.36
N PHE A 30 4.93 10.47 6.35
CA PHE A 30 5.51 10.42 7.68
C PHE A 30 5.25 9.07 8.35
N VAL A 31 6.29 8.49 8.94
CA VAL A 31 6.20 7.27 9.76
C VAL A 31 5.34 7.55 10.98
N ASP A 32 5.68 8.63 11.70
CA ASP A 32 4.97 9.04 12.90
C ASP A 32 4.25 10.38 12.68
N GLN A 33 2.99 10.41 13.08
CA GLN A 33 2.19 11.62 13.12
C GLN A 33 2.21 12.18 14.55
N PRO A 34 2.32 13.51 14.72
CA PRO A 34 2.17 14.12 16.03
C PRO A 34 0.82 13.74 16.68
N ASN A 35 0.78 13.72 18.00
CA ASN A 35 -0.46 13.47 18.73
C ASN A 35 -1.60 14.38 18.23
N SER A 36 -2.79 13.82 18.09
CA SER A 36 -3.96 14.52 17.57
C SER A 36 -4.32 15.72 18.47
N LYS A 37 -4.63 16.86 17.84
CA LYS A 37 -5.00 18.09 18.55
C LYS A 37 -6.45 18.48 18.28
N VAL A 38 -7.18 18.80 19.34
CA VAL A 38 -8.51 19.39 19.28
C VAL A 38 -8.41 20.82 19.79
N PHE A 39 -8.73 21.79 18.98
CA PHE A 39 -8.52 23.23 19.25
C PHE A 39 -7.07 23.56 19.69
N GLY A 40 -6.09 22.90 19.06
CA GLY A 40 -4.66 23.11 19.35
C GLY A 40 -4.14 22.39 20.61
N ILE A 41 -4.99 21.69 21.35
CA ILE A 41 -4.64 20.97 22.58
C ILE A 41 -4.64 19.46 22.30
N PRO A 42 -3.57 18.71 22.64
CA PRO A 42 -3.52 17.26 22.48
C PRO A 42 -4.27 16.55 23.62
N LEU A 43 -5.61 16.60 23.59
CA LEU A 43 -6.46 16.09 24.68
C LEU A 43 -6.24 14.61 24.95
N LYS A 44 -6.12 13.78 23.91
CA LYS A 44 -5.89 12.35 24.07
C LYS A 44 -4.53 12.02 24.70
N PHE A 45 -3.49 12.80 24.34
CA PHE A 45 -2.21 12.70 25.02
C PHE A 45 -2.32 13.03 26.51
N HIS A 46 -3.07 14.09 26.87
CA HIS A 46 -3.31 14.42 28.30
C HIS A 46 -4.11 13.32 29.02
N LEU A 47 -5.09 12.71 28.36
CA LEU A 47 -5.81 11.55 28.92
C LEU A 47 -4.86 10.38 29.20
N TYR A 48 -3.95 10.07 28.27
CA TYR A 48 -2.96 9.02 28.47
C TYR A 48 -2.03 9.33 29.66
N ASN A 49 -1.58 10.57 29.79
CA ASN A 49 -0.70 11.00 30.89
C ASN A 49 -1.39 11.04 32.26
N LEU A 50 -2.72 11.12 32.31
CA LEU A 50 -3.47 10.98 33.55
C LEU A 50 -3.50 9.52 34.03
N ALA A 51 -3.28 8.57 33.16
CA ALA A 51 -3.19 7.17 33.52
C ALA A 51 -1.88 6.88 34.24
N ASN A 52 -1.95 6.11 35.27
CA ASN A 52 -0.74 5.72 35.98
C ASN A 52 -0.13 4.44 35.39
N PRO A 53 1.21 4.38 35.27
CA PRO A 53 1.90 3.18 34.76
C PRO A 53 1.71 1.95 35.69
N TYR A 54 1.48 2.17 37.00
CA TYR A 54 1.35 1.10 38.00
C TYR A 54 0.01 1.18 38.74
N PRO A 55 -1.13 0.84 38.10
CA PRO A 55 -2.45 1.04 38.70
C PRO A 55 -2.67 0.26 40.01
N ASP A 56 -2.06 -0.91 40.14
CA ASP A 56 -2.23 -1.75 41.35
C ASP A 56 -1.51 -1.18 42.56
N SER A 57 -0.32 -0.62 42.36
CA SER A 57 0.45 0.00 43.43
C SER A 57 -0.15 1.32 43.91
N ILE A 58 -0.89 2.05 43.08
CA ILE A 58 -1.51 3.32 43.43
C ILE A 58 -2.60 3.15 44.46
N PHE A 59 -3.47 2.15 44.27
CA PHE A 59 -4.53 1.93 45.24
C PHE A 59 -3.95 1.57 46.57
N ASP A 60 -2.95 0.72 46.60
CA ASP A 60 -2.28 0.30 47.84
C ASP A 60 -1.47 1.45 48.47
N THR A 61 -0.72 2.21 47.69
CA THR A 61 -0.02 3.41 48.12
C THR A 61 -0.98 4.47 48.64
N TRP A 62 -2.09 4.72 47.93
CA TRP A 62 -3.12 5.65 48.35
C TRP A 62 -3.78 5.18 49.66
N LEU A 63 -4.03 3.89 49.81
CA LEU A 63 -4.63 3.29 51.00
C LEU A 63 -3.72 3.44 52.18
N LEU A 64 -2.41 3.21 52.01
CA LEU A 64 -1.39 3.23 53.06
C LEU A 64 -0.87 4.64 53.40
N LYS A 65 -1.02 5.61 52.49
CA LYS A 65 -0.51 6.99 52.67
C LYS A 65 -1.02 7.71 53.92
N LYS A 66 -2.19 7.31 54.44
CA LYS A 66 -2.72 7.81 55.71
C LYS A 66 -3.04 6.64 56.65
N PRO A 67 -2.42 6.57 57.87
CA PRO A 67 -2.54 5.41 58.79
C PRO A 67 -3.99 5.00 59.10
N LYS A 68 -4.89 5.97 59.21
CA LYS A 68 -6.30 5.72 59.57
C LYS A 68 -7.20 5.49 58.35
N ARG A 69 -6.69 5.58 57.10
CA ARG A 69 -7.51 5.47 55.89
C ARG A 69 -7.99 4.04 55.65
N LYS A 70 -7.10 3.07 55.82
CA LYS A 70 -7.41 1.64 55.67
C LYS A 70 -8.49 1.23 56.69
N SER A 71 -8.27 1.56 57.97
CA SER A 71 -9.22 1.23 59.05
C SER A 71 -10.59 1.92 58.91
N ARG A 72 -10.63 3.18 58.40
CA ARG A 72 -11.90 3.86 58.11
C ARG A 72 -12.64 3.23 56.92
N LEU A 73 -11.93 2.85 55.89
CA LEU A 73 -12.52 2.18 54.71
C LEU A 73 -13.07 0.79 55.09
N GLU A 74 -12.35 0.03 55.88
CA GLU A 74 -12.77 -1.29 56.37
C GLU A 74 -13.94 -1.23 57.36
N LYS A 75 -14.15 -0.10 58.03
CA LYS A 75 -15.34 0.15 58.85
C LYS A 75 -16.59 0.54 58.05
N LEU A 76 -16.38 1.21 56.91
CA LEU A 76 -17.46 1.73 56.04
C LEU A 76 -17.83 0.75 54.92
N LEU A 77 -16.88 -0.06 54.46
CA LEU A 77 -17.02 -0.94 53.33
C LEU A 77 -16.54 -2.36 53.73
N SER A 78 -17.24 -3.36 53.25
CA SER A 78 -16.77 -4.74 53.40
C SER A 78 -15.48 -4.98 52.59
N ALA A 79 -14.72 -6.01 52.98
CA ALA A 79 -13.50 -6.40 52.23
C ALA A 79 -13.76 -6.66 50.74
N LYS A 80 -14.94 -7.19 50.39
CA LYS A 80 -15.39 -7.41 49.01
C LYS A 80 -15.57 -6.07 48.26
N GLN A 81 -16.16 -5.06 48.92
CA GLN A 81 -16.38 -3.73 48.33
C GLN A 81 -15.05 -2.98 48.14
N VAL A 82 -14.09 -3.14 49.06
CA VAL A 82 -12.74 -2.56 48.90
C VAL A 82 -12.01 -3.19 47.71
N LYS A 83 -12.14 -4.50 47.52
CA LYS A 83 -11.59 -5.19 46.33
C LYS A 83 -12.24 -4.73 45.02
N GLU A 84 -13.56 -4.55 45.01
CA GLU A 84 -14.27 -3.99 43.86
C GLU A 84 -13.83 -2.55 43.57
N LEU A 85 -13.64 -1.69 44.59
CA LEU A 85 -13.14 -0.33 44.39
C LEU A 85 -11.74 -0.32 43.74
N LYS A 86 -10.84 -1.23 44.16
CA LYS A 86 -9.53 -1.43 43.51
C LYS A 86 -9.70 -1.80 42.04
N ARG A 87 -10.61 -2.74 41.72
CA ARG A 87 -10.92 -3.17 40.37
C ARG A 87 -11.47 -2.03 39.51
N TYR A 88 -12.38 -1.22 40.05
CA TYR A 88 -12.94 -0.06 39.33
C TYR A 88 -11.87 1.00 39.02
N LYS A 89 -10.96 1.29 39.99
CA LYS A 89 -9.83 2.19 39.75
C LYS A 89 -8.90 1.64 38.64
N GLY A 90 -8.63 0.34 38.63
CA GLY A 90 -7.86 -0.30 37.58
C GLY A 90 -8.54 -0.20 36.21
N LYS A 91 -9.85 -0.47 36.15
CA LYS A 91 -10.63 -0.31 34.92
C LYS A 91 -10.64 1.12 34.40
N PHE A 92 -10.80 2.12 35.27
CA PHE A 92 -10.75 3.53 34.89
C PHE A 92 -9.38 3.93 34.37
N ASN A 93 -8.30 3.46 35.01
CA ASN A 93 -6.95 3.70 34.57
C ASN A 93 -6.68 3.08 33.17
N ASN A 94 -7.17 1.85 32.95
CA ASN A 94 -7.07 1.20 31.65
C ASN A 94 -7.88 1.93 30.58
N TRP A 95 -9.05 2.46 30.95
CA TRP A 95 -9.84 3.30 30.05
C TRP A 95 -9.10 4.59 29.68
N LEU A 96 -8.43 5.26 30.62
CA LEU A 96 -7.59 6.43 30.34
C LEU A 96 -6.47 6.09 29.33
N LYS A 97 -5.80 4.93 29.50
CA LYS A 97 -4.77 4.46 28.57
C LYS A 97 -5.33 4.14 27.17
N SER A 98 -6.45 3.41 27.11
CA SER A 98 -7.04 2.98 25.85
C SER A 98 -7.74 4.10 25.07
N SER A 99 -8.27 5.12 25.78
CA SER A 99 -8.88 6.31 25.19
C SER A 99 -7.87 7.43 24.90
N GLY A 100 -6.69 7.35 25.50
CA GLY A 100 -5.60 8.28 25.28
C GLY A 100 -4.71 7.89 24.10
N GLU A 101 -3.83 8.80 23.71
CA GLU A 101 -2.77 8.58 22.73
C GLU A 101 -1.42 8.54 23.42
N ILE A 102 -0.62 7.51 23.09
CA ILE A 102 0.77 7.41 23.55
C ILE A 102 1.55 8.64 23.05
N PRO A 103 2.46 9.23 23.88
CA PRO A 103 3.30 10.32 23.44
C PRO A 103 4.15 9.92 22.22
N VAL A 104 4.06 10.68 21.15
CA VAL A 104 4.92 10.52 19.98
C VAL A 104 6.19 11.32 20.21
N LEU A 105 7.30 10.62 20.39
CA LEU A 105 8.59 11.22 20.69
C LEU A 105 9.42 11.32 19.40
N LEU A 106 10.13 12.43 19.24
CA LEU A 106 11.02 12.58 18.09
C LEU A 106 12.24 11.65 18.25
N ASP A 107 12.41 10.75 17.28
CA ASP A 107 13.57 9.85 17.19
C ASP A 107 14.36 10.13 15.91
N ASN A 108 15.68 10.06 16.01
CA ASN A 108 16.56 10.26 14.85
C ASN A 108 16.38 9.19 13.77
N SER A 109 16.07 7.97 14.16
CA SER A 109 15.78 6.88 13.22
C SER A 109 14.55 7.17 12.36
N VAL A 110 13.50 7.74 12.97
CA VAL A 110 12.28 8.16 12.28
C VAL A 110 12.54 9.33 11.33
N ILE A 111 13.40 10.28 11.73
CA ILE A 111 13.80 11.39 10.84
C ILE A 111 14.50 10.85 9.60
N ILE A 112 15.46 9.92 9.76
CA ILE A 112 16.18 9.31 8.64
C ILE A 112 15.22 8.55 7.74
N GLU A 113 14.28 7.82 8.29
CA GLU A 113 13.27 7.06 7.53
C GLU A 113 12.35 8.01 6.76
N ASN A 114 11.86 9.09 7.37
CA ASN A 114 11.06 10.11 6.70
C ASN A 114 11.83 10.78 5.56
N THR A 115 13.10 11.12 5.78
CA THR A 115 13.96 11.70 4.75
C THR A 115 14.06 10.79 3.53
N LYS A 116 14.34 9.50 3.75
CA LYS A 116 14.41 8.49 2.67
C LYS A 116 13.08 8.36 1.92
N ARG A 117 11.94 8.39 2.63
CA ARG A 117 10.61 8.31 2.02
C ARG A 117 10.31 9.51 1.13
N PHE A 118 10.67 10.72 1.57
CA PHE A 118 10.53 11.91 0.73
C PHE A 118 11.44 11.85 -0.50
N GLU A 119 12.72 11.51 -0.34
CA GLU A 119 13.63 11.36 -1.48
C GLU A 119 13.13 10.33 -2.47
N GLN A 120 12.68 9.16 -1.99
CA GLN A 120 12.13 8.11 -2.85
C GLN A 120 10.84 8.55 -3.56
N TYR A 121 9.95 9.26 -2.87
CA TYR A 121 8.73 9.82 -3.47
C TYR A 121 9.07 10.74 -4.64
N PHE A 122 10.00 11.67 -4.46
CA PHE A 122 10.39 12.60 -5.52
C PHE A 122 11.17 11.91 -6.64
N LYS A 123 12.01 10.92 -6.33
CA LYS A 123 12.67 10.08 -7.35
C LYS A 123 11.64 9.35 -8.21
N ASN A 124 10.58 8.80 -7.59
CA ASN A 124 9.49 8.15 -8.32
C ASN A 124 8.70 9.13 -9.21
N LYS A 125 8.75 10.41 -8.91
CA LYS A 125 8.19 11.51 -9.71
C LYS A 125 9.18 12.15 -10.71
N GLY A 126 10.34 11.52 -10.92
CA GLY A 126 11.35 11.96 -11.87
C GLY A 126 12.30 13.05 -11.37
N TYR A 127 12.31 13.37 -10.08
CA TYR A 127 13.25 14.31 -9.49
C TYR A 127 14.40 13.55 -8.82
N PHE A 128 15.36 13.08 -9.61
CA PHE A 128 16.43 12.19 -9.10
C PHE A 128 17.43 12.91 -8.19
N ASP A 129 17.63 14.22 -8.38
CA ASP A 129 18.58 15.04 -7.61
C ASP A 129 17.92 15.69 -6.38
N THR A 130 16.83 15.11 -5.85
CA THR A 130 16.15 15.62 -4.66
C THR A 130 17.03 15.47 -3.44
N HIS A 131 17.16 16.56 -2.68
CA HIS A 131 17.83 16.58 -1.38
C HIS A 131 16.84 16.99 -0.29
N VAL A 132 16.86 16.27 0.84
CA VAL A 132 16.02 16.55 2.00
C VAL A 132 16.91 16.81 3.22
N SER A 133 16.77 17.98 3.82
CA SER A 133 17.39 18.31 5.10
C SER A 133 16.34 18.53 6.17
N VAL A 134 16.70 18.32 7.43
CA VAL A 134 15.77 18.42 8.55
C VAL A 134 16.32 19.37 9.61
N GLU A 135 15.51 20.36 9.96
CA GLU A 135 15.77 21.28 11.06
C GLU A 135 14.84 20.99 12.23
N LYS A 136 15.36 21.14 13.44
CA LYS A 136 14.63 20.88 14.70
C LYS A 136 14.50 22.17 15.48
N THR A 137 13.27 22.64 15.67
CA THR A 137 12.99 23.79 16.51
C THR A 137 12.46 23.33 17.85
N ILE A 138 13.26 23.55 18.90
CA ILE A 138 12.88 23.19 20.28
C ILE A 138 11.89 24.24 20.81
N LEU A 139 10.77 23.76 21.31
CA LEU A 139 9.72 24.58 21.90
C LEU A 139 9.66 24.38 23.44
N PRO A 140 9.02 25.30 24.19
CA PRO A 140 8.80 25.13 25.62
C PRO A 140 8.11 23.80 25.95
N LYS A 141 8.31 23.27 27.19
CA LYS A 141 7.71 22.04 27.71
C LYS A 141 8.17 20.78 26.96
N GLN A 142 9.47 20.68 26.66
CA GLN A 142 10.06 19.51 25.97
C GLN A 142 9.34 19.11 24.67
N LYS A 143 8.90 20.09 23.90
CA LYS A 143 8.30 19.90 22.60
C LYS A 143 9.30 20.22 21.51
N VAL A 144 9.08 19.64 20.32
CA VAL A 144 9.92 19.90 19.14
C VAL A 144 9.07 19.90 17.88
N THR A 145 9.38 20.84 16.97
CA THR A 145 8.90 20.83 15.60
C THR A 145 10.02 20.31 14.70
N ALA A 146 9.70 19.36 13.83
CA ALA A 146 10.61 18.88 12.79
C ALA A 146 10.21 19.51 11.45
N GLU A 147 11.13 20.27 10.85
CA GLU A 147 10.93 20.95 9.58
C GLU A 147 11.75 20.25 8.50
N TYR A 148 11.05 19.66 7.51
CA TYR A 148 11.65 18.92 6.40
C TYR A 148 11.76 19.85 5.20
N HIS A 149 12.96 20.29 4.88
CA HIS A 149 13.29 21.14 3.74
C HIS A 149 13.63 20.28 2.54
N ILE A 150 12.73 20.24 1.57
CA ILE A 150 12.85 19.45 0.35
C ILE A 150 13.27 20.37 -0.79
N LYS A 151 14.45 20.15 -1.31
CA LYS A 151 14.95 20.85 -2.49
C LYS A 151 14.90 19.89 -3.68
N THR A 152 13.96 20.15 -4.59
CA THR A 152 13.89 19.46 -5.88
C THR A 152 14.57 20.29 -6.94
N TYR A 153 15.21 19.60 -7.88
CA TYR A 153 15.83 20.22 -9.06
C TYR A 153 14.97 19.96 -10.29
N LYS A 154 15.59 19.85 -11.46
CA LYS A 154 14.88 19.61 -12.70
C LYS A 154 14.22 18.24 -12.72
N GLN A 155 12.98 18.19 -13.20
CA GLN A 155 12.28 16.92 -13.43
C GLN A 155 12.79 16.29 -14.72
N TYR A 156 13.12 15.03 -14.66
CA TYR A 156 13.51 14.24 -15.82
C TYR A 156 12.30 13.89 -16.68
N THR A 157 12.49 13.87 -17.98
CA THR A 157 11.47 13.54 -18.98
C THR A 157 11.90 12.34 -19.81
N ILE A 158 10.94 11.65 -20.42
CA ILE A 158 11.20 10.56 -21.34
C ILE A 158 11.71 11.16 -22.66
N ASP A 159 12.93 10.78 -23.09
CA ASP A 159 13.48 11.23 -24.37
C ASP A 159 12.85 10.48 -25.54
N SER A 160 13.05 9.19 -25.57
CA SER A 160 12.58 8.30 -26.63
C SER A 160 12.12 6.97 -26.03
N ILE A 161 11.24 6.29 -26.75
CA ILE A 161 10.77 4.94 -26.37
C ILE A 161 11.11 3.99 -27.51
N SER A 162 12.04 3.09 -27.26
CA SER A 162 12.39 2.00 -28.15
C SER A 162 11.89 0.67 -27.61
N ARG A 163 11.97 -0.39 -28.40
CA ARG A 163 11.51 -1.71 -28.00
C ARG A 163 12.49 -2.81 -28.38
N ASN A 164 12.54 -3.83 -27.54
CA ASN A 164 13.26 -5.07 -27.77
C ASN A 164 12.35 -6.25 -27.38
N ILE A 165 11.69 -6.85 -28.37
CA ILE A 165 10.65 -7.86 -28.16
C ILE A 165 11.09 -9.17 -28.81
N ALA A 166 11.33 -10.18 -27.98
CA ALA A 166 11.89 -11.46 -28.42
C ALA A 166 10.91 -12.33 -29.25
N SER A 167 9.60 -12.17 -29.06
CA SER A 167 8.57 -12.94 -29.78
C SER A 167 7.96 -12.12 -30.91
N PRO A 168 8.07 -12.52 -32.19
CA PRO A 168 7.54 -11.75 -33.33
C PRO A 168 6.03 -11.49 -33.25
N SER A 169 5.24 -12.45 -32.77
CA SER A 169 3.79 -12.29 -32.57
C SER A 169 3.46 -11.20 -31.57
N LEU A 170 4.26 -11.06 -30.51
CA LEU A 170 4.10 -9.97 -29.53
C LEU A 170 4.55 -8.62 -30.09
N ASP A 171 5.59 -8.57 -30.93
CA ASP A 171 6.00 -7.31 -31.55
C ASP A 171 4.89 -6.71 -32.39
N SER A 172 4.21 -7.55 -33.20
CA SER A 172 3.03 -7.12 -33.98
C SER A 172 1.89 -6.61 -33.09
N LEU A 173 1.59 -7.30 -31.97
CA LEU A 173 0.58 -6.84 -31.02
C LEU A 173 1.00 -5.54 -30.32
N TYR A 174 2.28 -5.41 -29.96
CA TYR A 174 2.80 -4.21 -29.32
C TYR A 174 2.68 -2.98 -30.23
N GLN A 175 2.95 -3.10 -31.55
CA GLN A 175 2.78 -2.00 -32.49
C GLN A 175 1.35 -1.48 -32.50
N ASN A 176 0.36 -2.36 -32.38
CA ASN A 176 -1.04 -1.94 -32.27
C ASN A 176 -1.35 -1.33 -30.89
N ALA A 177 -0.83 -1.92 -29.82
CA ALA A 177 -1.00 -1.42 -28.46
C ALA A 177 -0.38 -0.04 -28.25
N SER A 178 0.74 0.27 -28.90
CA SER A 178 1.46 1.53 -28.74
C SER A 178 0.69 2.77 -29.25
N LYS A 179 -0.36 2.58 -30.04
CA LYS A 179 -1.24 3.69 -30.48
C LYS A 179 -1.97 4.37 -29.30
N ASN A 180 -2.18 3.66 -28.22
CA ASN A 180 -2.87 4.12 -27.01
C ASN A 180 -1.97 4.03 -25.75
N GLN A 181 -0.67 4.25 -25.90
CA GLN A 181 0.27 4.18 -24.79
C GLN A 181 0.06 5.33 -23.77
N ILE A 182 0.30 5.03 -22.50
CA ILE A 182 0.18 5.99 -21.39
C ILE A 182 1.42 6.85 -21.28
N ILE A 183 2.59 6.32 -21.66
CA ILE A 183 3.88 7.00 -21.60
C ILE A 183 4.29 7.44 -23.00
N ASN A 184 4.73 8.69 -23.16
CA ASN A 184 5.16 9.24 -24.44
C ASN A 184 6.48 9.98 -24.30
N SER A 185 7.20 10.16 -25.43
CA SER A 185 8.35 11.05 -25.46
C SER A 185 7.94 12.48 -25.07
N GLY A 186 8.75 13.14 -24.23
CA GLY A 186 8.47 14.43 -23.62
C GLY A 186 7.67 14.40 -22.33
N ASP A 187 7.03 13.27 -21.97
CA ASP A 187 6.32 13.13 -20.72
C ASP A 187 7.28 13.12 -19.51
N PRO A 188 6.86 13.57 -18.33
CA PRO A 188 7.60 13.40 -17.08
C PRO A 188 7.89 11.92 -16.81
N PHE A 189 9.11 11.63 -16.33
CA PHE A 189 9.50 10.28 -15.94
C PHE A 189 8.90 9.95 -14.56
N GLU A 190 7.71 9.35 -14.55
CA GLU A 190 6.99 8.99 -13.32
C GLU A 190 6.76 7.47 -13.24
N ILE A 191 7.23 6.82 -12.18
CA ILE A 191 7.14 5.37 -12.00
C ILE A 191 5.68 4.88 -12.06
N ASP A 192 4.74 5.63 -11.48
CA ASP A 192 3.32 5.24 -11.49
C ASP A 192 2.75 5.12 -12.92
N ARG A 193 3.23 5.95 -13.85
CA ARG A 193 2.82 5.88 -15.28
C ARG A 193 3.38 4.63 -15.96
N PHE A 194 4.61 4.23 -15.62
CA PHE A 194 5.18 2.97 -16.13
C PHE A 194 4.45 1.75 -15.60
N GLU A 195 4.02 1.75 -14.33
CA GLU A 195 3.22 0.65 -13.77
C GLU A 195 1.81 0.58 -14.38
N ALA A 196 1.21 1.73 -14.65
CA ALA A 196 -0.06 1.81 -15.37
C ALA A 196 0.08 1.26 -16.82
N GLU A 197 1.15 1.64 -17.55
CA GLU A 197 1.44 1.16 -18.90
C GLU A 197 1.74 -0.34 -18.89
N ARG A 198 2.50 -0.83 -17.91
CA ARG A 198 2.74 -2.27 -17.72
C ARG A 198 1.42 -3.04 -17.58
N SER A 199 0.55 -2.57 -16.70
CA SER A 199 -0.75 -3.20 -16.45
C SER A 199 -1.62 -3.19 -17.71
N ARG A 200 -1.63 -2.08 -18.45
CA ARG A 200 -2.34 -1.93 -19.70
C ARG A 200 -1.84 -2.92 -20.77
N LEU A 201 -0.52 -3.04 -20.96
CA LEU A 201 0.08 -3.94 -21.93
C LEU A 201 -0.18 -5.41 -21.59
N ILE A 202 -0.05 -5.79 -20.33
CA ILE A 202 -0.36 -7.16 -19.86
C ILE A 202 -1.81 -7.52 -20.18
N ASN A 203 -2.76 -6.65 -19.85
CA ASN A 203 -4.17 -6.87 -20.13
C ASN A 203 -4.43 -6.91 -21.64
N TYR A 204 -3.80 -6.02 -22.40
CA TYR A 204 -3.93 -6.00 -23.85
C TYR A 204 -3.46 -7.32 -24.48
N PHE A 205 -2.28 -7.83 -24.11
CA PHE A 205 -1.76 -9.09 -24.65
C PHE A 205 -2.65 -10.27 -24.29
N ARG A 206 -3.08 -10.36 -23.03
CA ARG A 206 -3.97 -11.45 -22.58
C ARG A 206 -5.31 -11.44 -23.30
N ASN A 207 -5.91 -10.27 -23.50
CA ASN A 207 -7.18 -10.12 -24.19
C ASN A 207 -7.06 -10.32 -25.72
N ASN A 208 -5.84 -10.24 -26.28
CA ASN A 208 -5.56 -10.50 -27.69
C ASN A 208 -4.90 -11.87 -27.94
N GLY A 209 -5.22 -12.86 -27.10
CA GLY A 209 -4.89 -14.26 -27.31
C GLY A 209 -3.57 -14.74 -26.70
N VAL A 210 -2.81 -13.90 -26.03
CA VAL A 210 -1.61 -14.31 -25.26
C VAL A 210 -1.99 -14.52 -23.80
N TYR A 211 -2.95 -15.40 -23.55
CA TYR A 211 -3.56 -15.63 -22.23
C TYR A 211 -2.56 -15.96 -21.10
N ASN A 212 -1.44 -16.59 -21.45
CA ASN A 212 -0.38 -17.00 -20.52
C ASN A 212 0.75 -15.97 -20.38
N PHE A 213 0.52 -14.72 -20.80
CA PHE A 213 1.52 -13.66 -20.70
C PHE A 213 1.95 -13.42 -19.24
N GLN A 214 3.26 -13.52 -18.99
CA GLN A 214 3.87 -13.37 -17.67
C GLN A 214 4.29 -11.91 -17.43
N GLN A 215 3.91 -11.35 -16.29
CA GLN A 215 4.24 -9.97 -15.93
C GLN A 215 5.75 -9.71 -15.88
N ASN A 216 6.54 -10.68 -15.41
CA ASN A 216 8.00 -10.60 -15.31
C ASN A 216 8.71 -10.63 -16.67
N SER A 217 8.02 -11.01 -17.75
CA SER A 217 8.57 -10.94 -19.11
C SER A 217 8.64 -9.51 -19.66
N LEU A 218 7.85 -8.56 -19.09
CA LEU A 218 7.82 -7.16 -19.51
C LEU A 218 8.64 -6.31 -18.53
N LYS A 219 9.65 -5.62 -19.06
CA LYS A 219 10.49 -4.68 -18.32
C LYS A 219 10.58 -3.35 -19.07
N PHE A 220 10.70 -2.27 -18.30
CA PHE A 220 11.09 -0.97 -18.80
C PHE A 220 12.52 -0.72 -18.31
N THR A 221 13.45 -0.60 -19.25
CA THR A 221 14.85 -0.28 -18.95
C THR A 221 15.09 1.18 -19.29
N ALA A 222 15.61 1.94 -18.35
CA ALA A 222 15.89 3.35 -18.47
C ALA A 222 17.37 3.60 -18.14
N ALA A 223 18.11 4.25 -19.04
CA ALA A 223 19.48 4.66 -18.79
C ALA A 223 19.49 6.11 -18.30
N ILE A 224 19.71 6.30 -17.00
CA ILE A 224 19.83 7.64 -16.41
C ILE A 224 21.26 8.11 -16.61
N ASP A 225 21.45 9.21 -17.34
CA ASP A 225 22.75 9.85 -17.47
C ASP A 225 23.13 10.56 -16.15
N SER A 226 24.14 10.03 -15.49
CA SER A 226 24.66 10.58 -14.24
C SER A 226 25.47 11.87 -14.43
N THR A 227 25.76 12.27 -15.67
CA THR A 227 26.49 13.52 -15.96
C THR A 227 25.63 14.77 -15.78
N GLY A 228 24.30 14.60 -15.69
CA GLY A 228 23.35 15.66 -15.31
C GLY A 228 23.10 16.77 -16.35
N PHE A 229 23.70 16.67 -17.54
CA PHE A 229 23.55 17.71 -18.57
C PHE A 229 22.19 17.65 -19.29
N ASP A 230 21.67 16.46 -19.51
CA ASP A 230 20.40 16.27 -20.20
C ASP A 230 19.42 15.51 -19.32
N SER A 231 18.41 16.20 -18.77
CA SER A 231 17.36 15.57 -17.94
C SER A 231 16.37 14.76 -18.78
N LYS A 232 16.87 14.06 -19.80
CA LYS A 232 16.11 13.22 -20.73
C LYS A 232 16.57 11.78 -20.61
N ILE A 233 15.61 10.87 -20.53
CA ILE A 233 15.86 9.45 -20.31
C ILE A 233 15.33 8.64 -21.46
N PRO A 234 16.19 7.97 -22.26
CA PRO A 234 15.73 6.97 -23.21
C PRO A 234 15.19 5.76 -22.47
N VAL A 235 14.06 5.26 -22.93
CA VAL A 235 13.37 4.09 -22.38
C VAL A 235 13.33 2.98 -23.38
N ILE A 236 13.63 1.75 -22.95
CA ILE A 236 13.53 0.54 -23.76
C ILE A 236 12.44 -0.35 -23.15
N VAL A 237 11.45 -0.67 -23.95
CA VAL A 237 10.44 -1.68 -23.61
C VAL A 237 11.00 -3.05 -24.00
N GLU A 238 11.33 -3.86 -23.00
CA GLU A 238 11.87 -5.20 -23.21
C GLU A 238 10.81 -6.25 -22.91
N ILE A 239 10.57 -7.17 -23.87
CA ILE A 239 9.69 -8.31 -23.65
C ILE A 239 10.45 -9.59 -23.95
N ALA A 240 10.82 -10.31 -22.90
CA ALA A 240 11.48 -11.60 -23.00
C ALA A 240 10.50 -12.71 -23.41
N ASN A 241 11.01 -13.82 -23.91
CA ASN A 241 10.26 -15.03 -24.16
C ASN A 241 9.67 -15.64 -22.90
N LEU A 242 8.61 -16.41 -23.04
CA LEU A 242 7.99 -17.19 -21.98
C LEU A 242 9.01 -18.19 -21.39
N GLN A 243 9.16 -18.19 -20.10
CA GLN A 243 9.97 -19.20 -19.41
C GLN A 243 9.10 -20.43 -19.11
N LYS A 244 9.29 -21.49 -19.88
CA LYS A 244 8.57 -22.77 -19.69
C LYS A 244 9.47 -23.76 -18.97
N ARG A 245 8.96 -24.40 -17.91
CA ARG A 245 9.68 -25.46 -17.22
C ARG A 245 9.54 -26.77 -17.97
N GLU A 246 10.66 -27.36 -18.32
CA GLU A 246 10.75 -28.63 -19.02
C GLU A 246 11.90 -29.44 -18.41
N ASN A 247 11.61 -30.64 -17.88
CA ASN A 247 12.57 -31.50 -17.20
C ASN A 247 13.46 -30.76 -16.19
N ASP A 248 12.84 -30.03 -15.24
CA ASP A 248 13.48 -29.19 -14.22
C ASP A 248 14.36 -28.04 -14.71
N THR A 249 14.41 -27.78 -16.00
CA THR A 249 15.11 -26.63 -16.60
C THR A 249 14.09 -25.60 -17.15
N LEU A 250 14.43 -24.31 -17.00
CA LEU A 250 13.66 -23.23 -17.61
C LEU A 250 14.17 -23.00 -19.05
N LYS A 251 13.29 -23.16 -20.03
CA LYS A 251 13.61 -22.87 -21.43
C LYS A 251 12.81 -21.68 -21.93
N PRO A 252 13.45 -20.72 -22.61
CA PRO A 252 12.75 -19.63 -23.25
C PRO A 252 12.02 -20.13 -24.51
N VAL A 253 10.71 -19.92 -24.57
CA VAL A 253 9.88 -20.25 -25.76
C VAL A 253 9.13 -19.00 -26.21
N PRO A 254 8.96 -18.76 -27.52
CA PRO A 254 8.22 -17.62 -28.00
C PRO A 254 6.76 -17.63 -27.52
N TYR A 255 6.22 -16.44 -27.25
CA TYR A 255 4.79 -16.31 -27.02
C TYR A 255 4.01 -16.54 -28.33
N LEU A 256 2.90 -17.25 -28.21
CA LEU A 256 2.00 -17.54 -29.32
C LEU A 256 0.63 -16.90 -29.06
N ILE A 257 -0.03 -16.47 -30.15
CA ILE A 257 -1.41 -16.01 -30.09
C ILE A 257 -2.32 -17.24 -30.16
N HIS A 258 -3.15 -17.40 -29.16
CA HIS A 258 -4.14 -18.49 -29.09
C HIS A 258 -5.51 -17.95 -29.46
N LYS A 259 -6.28 -18.77 -30.17
CA LYS A 259 -7.69 -18.52 -30.49
C LYS A 259 -8.52 -19.62 -29.86
N ILE A 260 -9.64 -19.25 -29.25
CA ILE A 260 -10.63 -20.22 -28.76
C ILE A 260 -11.23 -20.89 -30.01
N LYS A 261 -11.08 -22.20 -30.11
CA LYS A 261 -11.60 -23.00 -31.23
C LYS A 261 -13.06 -23.40 -30.98
N LYS A 262 -13.38 -23.76 -29.73
CA LYS A 262 -14.71 -24.27 -29.36
C LYS A 262 -14.93 -24.08 -27.85
N ILE A 263 -16.14 -23.70 -27.48
CA ILE A 263 -16.54 -23.55 -26.08
C ILE A 263 -17.59 -24.64 -25.78
N ASN A 264 -17.30 -25.50 -24.81
CA ASN A 264 -18.21 -26.54 -24.37
C ASN A 264 -18.82 -26.15 -23.01
N LEU A 265 -20.15 -26.05 -22.96
CA LEU A 265 -20.92 -25.80 -21.75
C LEU A 265 -21.54 -27.10 -21.26
N TYR A 266 -21.29 -27.45 -20.03
CA TYR A 266 -21.85 -28.64 -19.38
C TYR A 266 -22.92 -28.23 -18.37
N VAL A 267 -24.20 -28.49 -18.70
CA VAL A 267 -25.34 -28.13 -17.87
C VAL A 267 -25.69 -29.30 -16.93
N ASN A 268 -25.33 -29.18 -15.67
CA ASN A 268 -25.58 -30.20 -14.67
C ASN A 268 -26.82 -29.86 -13.82
N SER A 269 -27.72 -30.85 -13.65
CA SER A 269 -28.94 -30.68 -12.84
C SER A 269 -28.74 -30.95 -11.35
N SER A 270 -27.59 -31.45 -10.91
CA SER A 270 -27.39 -32.00 -9.56
C SER A 270 -26.18 -31.52 -8.77
N GLY A 271 -25.55 -30.42 -9.16
CA GLY A 271 -24.44 -29.80 -8.37
C GLY A 271 -23.17 -30.67 -8.19
N GLU A 272 -23.17 -31.90 -8.63
CA GLU A 272 -21.99 -32.75 -8.68
C GLU A 272 -21.24 -32.47 -9.99
N LEU A 273 -19.96 -32.17 -9.91
CA LEU A 273 -19.02 -32.22 -11.03
C LEU A 273 -18.96 -33.69 -11.51
N GLY A 274 -20.04 -34.12 -12.19
CA GLY A 274 -20.24 -35.48 -12.66
C GLY A 274 -19.30 -35.84 -13.78
N GLN A 275 -19.02 -37.12 -13.90
CA GLN A 275 -18.22 -37.68 -14.99
C GLN A 275 -18.77 -37.24 -16.33
N LEU A 276 -17.91 -36.82 -17.26
CA LEU A 276 -18.24 -36.43 -18.64
C LEU A 276 -19.16 -37.47 -19.35
N SER A 277 -19.12 -38.71 -18.93
CA SER A 277 -19.98 -39.83 -19.42
C SER A 277 -21.47 -39.71 -19.07
N SER A 278 -21.88 -38.74 -18.23
CA SER A 278 -23.28 -38.55 -17.84
C SER A 278 -24.11 -37.70 -18.80
N TYR A 279 -23.47 -37.03 -19.78
CA TYR A 279 -24.15 -36.17 -20.75
C TYR A 279 -24.48 -36.99 -22.01
N THR A 280 -25.77 -37.13 -22.32
CA THR A 280 -26.26 -37.96 -23.42
C THR A 280 -26.61 -37.14 -24.66
N ASP A 281 -26.85 -35.84 -24.48
CA ASP A 281 -27.36 -34.96 -25.52
C ASP A 281 -26.46 -33.72 -25.67
N SER A 282 -26.42 -33.14 -26.86
CA SER A 282 -25.72 -31.91 -27.13
C SER A 282 -26.49 -31.02 -28.08
N LEU A 283 -26.32 -29.70 -27.93
CA LEU A 283 -26.89 -28.68 -28.83
C LEU A 283 -25.81 -27.68 -29.17
N ASP A 284 -25.58 -27.48 -30.46
CA ASP A 284 -24.71 -26.38 -30.94
C ASP A 284 -25.53 -25.09 -31.02
N TYR A 285 -25.04 -24.04 -30.42
CA TYR A 285 -25.64 -22.71 -30.39
C TYR A 285 -24.54 -21.65 -30.48
N GLU A 286 -24.49 -20.91 -31.59
CA GLU A 286 -23.42 -19.96 -31.91
C GLU A 286 -22.03 -20.65 -31.80
N ASP A 287 -21.10 -20.08 -31.03
CA ASP A 287 -19.73 -20.62 -30.80
C ASP A 287 -19.67 -21.68 -29.67
N TYR A 288 -20.82 -22.08 -29.12
CA TYR A 288 -20.93 -22.98 -27.99
C TYR A 288 -21.49 -24.34 -28.38
N THR A 289 -20.98 -25.40 -27.77
CA THR A 289 -21.67 -26.70 -27.71
C THR A 289 -22.15 -26.93 -26.29
N ILE A 290 -23.46 -27.02 -26.11
CA ILE A 290 -24.11 -27.21 -24.81
C ILE A 290 -24.38 -28.68 -24.64
N PHE A 291 -23.76 -29.33 -23.64
CA PHE A 291 -23.96 -30.73 -23.25
C PHE A 291 -24.94 -30.81 -22.09
N PHE A 292 -25.94 -31.67 -22.19
CA PHE A 292 -26.97 -31.85 -21.17
C PHE A 292 -27.46 -33.30 -21.11
N LYS A 293 -28.31 -33.62 -20.14
CA LYS A 293 -28.95 -34.95 -19.99
C LYS A 293 -30.44 -34.80 -20.14
N GLY A 294 -31.00 -35.46 -21.15
CA GLY A 294 -32.44 -35.44 -21.41
C GLY A 294 -32.91 -34.12 -22.01
N LYS A 295 -33.78 -33.37 -21.33
CA LYS A 295 -34.32 -32.10 -21.86
C LYS A 295 -33.56 -30.92 -21.31
N LEU A 296 -33.08 -30.03 -22.19
CA LEU A 296 -32.44 -28.78 -21.78
C LEU A 296 -33.45 -27.88 -21.04
N LYS A 297 -33.18 -27.56 -19.80
CA LYS A 297 -34.08 -26.79 -18.91
C LYS A 297 -33.99 -25.28 -19.12
N TYR A 298 -32.87 -24.80 -19.64
CA TYR A 298 -32.59 -23.39 -19.82
C TYR A 298 -32.53 -23.02 -21.31
N ARG A 299 -32.89 -21.79 -21.64
CA ARG A 299 -32.75 -21.31 -23.03
C ARG A 299 -31.25 -21.16 -23.33
N PRO A 300 -30.78 -21.62 -24.52
CA PRO A 300 -29.36 -21.51 -24.90
C PRO A 300 -28.80 -20.11 -24.71
N LYS A 301 -29.54 -19.08 -25.13
CA LYS A 301 -29.17 -17.66 -24.96
C LYS A 301 -28.88 -17.28 -23.50
N ALA A 302 -29.68 -17.76 -22.55
CA ALA A 302 -29.48 -17.46 -21.12
C ALA A 302 -28.22 -18.13 -20.54
N LEU A 303 -27.74 -19.22 -21.16
CA LEU A 303 -26.52 -19.91 -20.73
C LEU A 303 -25.26 -19.24 -21.30
N THR A 304 -25.35 -18.58 -22.47
CA THR A 304 -24.21 -17.98 -23.14
C THR A 304 -24.02 -16.49 -22.79
N GLU A 305 -25.06 -15.79 -22.31
CA GLU A 305 -24.98 -14.39 -21.87
C GLU A 305 -24.25 -14.20 -20.52
N VAL A 306 -23.96 -15.28 -19.80
CA VAL A 306 -23.32 -15.24 -18.46
C VAL A 306 -21.81 -15.45 -18.57
N ILE A 307 -21.29 -15.79 -19.76
CA ILE A 307 -19.88 -16.07 -20.06
C ILE A 307 -19.29 -14.93 -20.89
#